data_6fa530e394adc30a11b7f9650fce9739
#
_entry.id   6fa530e394adc30a11b7f9650fce9739
#
_cell.length_a   1.000
_cell.length_b   1.000
_cell.length_c   1.000
_cell.angle_alpha   90.00
_cell.angle_beta   90.00
_cell.angle_gamma   90.00
#
_symmetry.space_group_name_H-M   'P 1'
#
loop_
_entity.id
_entity.type
_entity.pdbx_description
1 polymer ?
#
loop_
_entity_poly.entity_id
_entity_poly.type
_entity_poly.pdbx_seq_one_letter_code
_entity_poly.pdbx_strand_id
1 'polypeptide(L)'
;MRQLRKRWLPILIVLFVIGAAAWYKWPANASAAEASLYAPVKKGDFKVVVTTTGELRARKFVQVTGPVGGQAANVYQTKIASIVPEGSLVKEGDVIAELDKAPAATKLASVTLDLQKAQAEYTTAQLDSTLNLAQAREDVRTAEYVLEEKKLAKEQAKYEAPTIRRQAEIDWEKAERALAQSKRNLDTKTKQAVAKMSSVGADLGRQQNNLSNIQKFIGDFTVKAPAPGMVIYLRDWNGKKKGVGSQWNAWENSVATLPDL
;
A
#
# COMPACT_ATOMS: atom_id res chain seq x y z
N MET A 1 -50.50 -67.25 75.20
CA MET A 1 -49.48 -66.36 74.65
C MET A 1 -48.13 -66.53 75.43
N ARG A 2 -47.56 -67.74 75.58
CA ARG A 2 -46.33 -67.95 76.39
C ARG A 2 -45.29 -68.87 75.69
N GLN A 3 -45.48 -69.21 74.43
CA GLN A 3 -44.60 -70.15 73.72
C GLN A 3 -43.69 -69.47 72.64
N LEU A 4 -43.92 -68.24 72.23
CA LEU A 4 -43.15 -67.58 71.20
C LEU A 4 -41.86 -66.90 71.73
N ARG A 5 -41.76 -66.66 73.00
CA ARG A 5 -40.62 -65.98 73.65
C ARG A 5 -39.35 -66.84 73.82
N LYS A 6 -39.48 -68.15 73.73
CA LYS A 6 -38.39 -69.08 73.94
C LYS A 6 -37.57 -69.47 72.73
N ARG A 7 -38.08 -69.16 71.55
CA ARG A 7 -37.38 -69.50 70.32
C ARG A 7 -36.48 -68.35 69.72
N TRP A 8 -36.66 -67.14 70.17
CA TRP A 8 -35.89 -65.99 69.68
C TRP A 8 -34.55 -65.74 70.45
N LEU A 9 -34.48 -66.30 71.69
CA LEU A 9 -33.24 -66.13 72.42
C LEU A 9 -32.01 -66.78 71.75
N PRO A 10 -32.13 -68.03 71.21
CA PRO A 10 -30.92 -68.55 70.51
C PRO A 10 -30.58 -67.83 69.23
N ILE A 11 -31.58 -67.25 68.53
CA ILE A 11 -31.32 -66.49 67.31
C ILE A 11 -30.57 -65.18 67.63
N LEU A 12 -30.93 -64.49 68.73
CA LEU A 12 -30.25 -63.28 69.15
C LEU A 12 -28.81 -63.55 69.61
N ILE A 13 -28.56 -64.71 70.28
CA ILE A 13 -27.21 -65.11 70.68
C ILE A 13 -26.35 -65.43 69.47
N VAL A 14 -26.88 -66.08 68.42
CA VAL A 14 -26.16 -66.36 67.20
C VAL A 14 -25.82 -65.04 66.41
N LEU A 15 -26.79 -64.13 66.35
CA LEU A 15 -26.56 -62.82 65.74
C LEU A 15 -25.50 -61.99 66.53
N PHE A 16 -25.52 -62.09 67.89
CA PHE A 16 -24.52 -61.39 68.66
C PHE A 16 -23.13 -62.00 68.49
N VAL A 17 -22.99 -63.34 68.43
CA VAL A 17 -21.72 -64.02 68.16
C VAL A 17 -21.17 -63.69 66.75
N ILE A 18 -22.07 -63.66 65.73
CA ILE A 18 -21.65 -63.24 64.38
C ILE A 18 -21.18 -61.78 64.37
N GLY A 19 -21.91 -60.90 65.06
CA GLY A 19 -21.52 -59.48 65.18
C GLY A 19 -20.19 -59.29 65.88
N ALA A 20 -19.97 -60.08 67.02
CA ALA A 20 -18.69 -60.03 67.73
C ALA A 20 -17.55 -60.65 66.90
N ALA A 21 -17.79 -61.71 66.15
CA ALA A 21 -16.78 -62.28 65.25
C ALA A 21 -16.44 -61.37 64.07
N ALA A 22 -17.43 -60.65 63.55
CA ALA A 22 -17.23 -59.66 62.53
C ALA A 22 -16.44 -58.44 63.04
N TRP A 23 -16.69 -58.01 64.27
CA TRP A 23 -15.93 -56.96 64.90
C TRP A 23 -14.48 -57.38 65.20
N TYR A 24 -14.27 -58.61 65.68
CA TYR A 24 -12.95 -59.15 65.94
C TYR A 24 -12.11 -59.36 64.68
N LYS A 25 -12.72 -59.62 63.59
CA LYS A 25 -12.08 -59.76 62.28
C LYS A 25 -12.03 -58.44 61.46
N TRP A 26 -12.62 -57.36 61.99
CA TRP A 26 -12.48 -56.08 61.33
C TRP A 26 -11.01 -55.65 61.50
N PRO A 27 -10.22 -55.58 60.44
CA PRO A 27 -8.87 -55.16 60.57
C PRO A 27 -8.83 -53.68 61.02
N ALA A 28 -8.52 -53.44 62.27
CA ALA A 28 -8.35 -52.11 62.82
C ALA A 28 -7.06 -51.41 62.36
N ASN A 29 -6.58 -51.81 61.16
CA ASN A 29 -5.43 -51.22 60.52
C ASN A 29 -5.76 -50.80 59.05
N ALA A 30 -6.72 -49.91 58.92
CA ALA A 30 -6.54 -48.93 57.88
C ALA A 30 -5.58 -47.88 58.44
N SER A 31 -4.34 -48.28 58.69
CA SER A 31 -3.26 -47.31 58.66
C SER A 31 -3.33 -46.66 57.32
N ALA A 32 -3.87 -45.41 57.25
CA ALA A 32 -3.58 -44.54 56.16
C ALA A 32 -2.05 -44.61 55.98
N ALA A 33 -1.62 -45.28 54.93
CA ALA A 33 -0.25 -45.14 54.51
C ALA A 33 -0.07 -43.62 54.32
N GLU A 34 0.46 -42.95 55.34
CA GLU A 34 1.05 -41.64 55.17
C GLU A 34 1.98 -41.85 54.00
N ALA A 35 1.56 -41.42 52.81
CA ALA A 35 2.44 -41.33 51.66
C ALA A 35 3.65 -40.53 52.17
N SER A 36 4.72 -41.25 52.42
CA SER A 36 5.92 -40.64 52.90
C SER A 36 6.32 -39.55 51.90
N LEU A 37 6.12 -38.32 52.33
CA LEU A 37 6.56 -37.13 51.59
C LEU A 37 8.09 -37.09 51.39
N TYR A 38 8.76 -38.14 51.87
CA TYR A 38 10.23 -38.25 51.85
C TYR A 38 10.62 -39.26 50.76
N ALA A 39 11.23 -38.76 49.68
CA ALA A 39 11.91 -39.62 48.71
C ALA A 39 13.31 -39.96 49.25
N PRO A 40 13.76 -41.22 49.20
CA PRO A 40 15.11 -41.58 49.62
C PRO A 40 16.14 -40.89 48.69
N VAL A 41 17.06 -40.16 49.33
CA VAL A 41 18.17 -39.52 48.61
C VAL A 41 19.14 -40.63 48.17
N LYS A 42 19.30 -40.82 46.89
CA LYS A 42 20.30 -41.69 46.30
C LYS A 42 21.49 -40.87 45.85
N LYS A 43 22.69 -41.21 46.29
CA LYS A 43 23.94 -40.63 45.77
C LYS A 43 24.21 -41.26 44.41
N GLY A 44 24.23 -40.45 43.37
CA GLY A 44 24.53 -40.88 42.02
C GLY A 44 24.91 -39.68 41.15
N ASP A 45 25.36 -39.94 39.95
CA ASP A 45 25.68 -38.88 38.99
C ASP A 45 24.38 -38.14 38.59
N PHE A 46 24.35 -36.85 38.86
CA PHE A 46 23.25 -35.98 38.44
C PHE A 46 23.54 -35.38 37.06
N LYS A 47 22.84 -35.84 36.07
CA LYS A 47 22.94 -35.27 34.72
C LYS A 47 21.80 -34.28 34.50
N VAL A 48 22.14 -33.01 34.37
CA VAL A 48 21.21 -32.01 33.90
C VAL A 48 21.12 -32.07 32.36
N VAL A 49 20.02 -32.56 31.87
CA VAL A 49 19.77 -32.55 30.42
C VAL A 49 18.82 -31.40 30.12
N VAL A 50 19.34 -30.40 29.39
CA VAL A 50 18.55 -29.29 28.90
C VAL A 50 18.25 -29.57 27.42
N THR A 51 17.00 -29.89 27.13
CA THR A 51 16.56 -30.08 25.76
C THR A 51 16.10 -28.74 25.22
N THR A 52 16.76 -28.24 24.19
CA THR A 52 16.37 -27.02 23.48
C THR A 52 16.03 -27.36 22.05
N THR A 53 15.04 -26.68 21.51
CA THR A 53 14.73 -26.74 20.08
C THR A 53 15.22 -25.45 19.42
N GLY A 54 15.80 -25.55 18.26
CA GLY A 54 16.29 -24.43 17.49
C GLY A 54 16.11 -24.65 16.00
N GLU A 55 16.04 -23.59 15.26
CA GLU A 55 16.00 -23.61 13.79
C GLU A 55 17.39 -23.32 13.24
N LEU A 56 17.90 -24.20 12.38
CA LEU A 56 19.14 -23.96 11.67
C LEU A 56 18.90 -22.96 10.55
N ARG A 57 19.67 -21.86 10.54
CA ARG A 57 19.66 -20.89 9.46
C ARG A 57 21.01 -20.83 8.78
N ALA A 58 20.99 -20.74 7.45
CA ALA A 58 22.21 -20.54 6.71
C ALA A 58 22.90 -19.24 7.11
N ARG A 59 24.20 -19.28 7.25
CA ARG A 59 25.01 -18.08 7.58
C ARG A 59 25.05 -17.08 6.44
N LYS A 60 25.06 -17.56 5.21
CA LYS A 60 24.99 -16.75 3.99
C LYS A 60 23.72 -17.11 3.25
N PHE A 61 22.94 -16.12 2.90
CA PHE A 61 21.73 -16.28 2.08
C PHE A 61 21.51 -14.99 1.28
N VAL A 62 20.91 -15.14 0.13
CA VAL A 62 20.44 -14.04 -0.71
C VAL A 62 18.92 -13.95 -0.56
N GLN A 63 18.40 -12.76 -0.28
CA GLN A 63 16.97 -12.55 -0.23
C GLN A 63 16.40 -12.39 -1.64
N VAL A 64 15.34 -13.12 -1.92
CA VAL A 64 14.51 -12.94 -3.11
C VAL A 64 13.47 -11.90 -2.79
N THR A 65 13.63 -10.71 -3.38
CA THR A 65 12.70 -9.61 -3.20
C THR A 65 11.68 -9.59 -4.33
N GLY A 66 10.43 -9.32 -3.98
CA GLY A 66 9.37 -9.04 -4.94
C GLY A 66 9.54 -7.67 -5.60
N PRO A 67 8.54 -7.23 -6.37
CA PRO A 67 8.60 -5.99 -7.13
C PRO A 67 8.86 -4.78 -6.25
N VAL A 68 9.70 -3.87 -6.73
CA VAL A 68 10.03 -2.61 -6.07
C VAL A 68 9.11 -1.52 -6.63
N GLY A 69 8.74 -0.56 -5.78
CA GLY A 69 7.96 0.61 -6.25
C GLY A 69 6.45 0.47 -6.11
N GLY A 70 5.94 -0.51 -5.35
CA GLY A 70 4.51 -0.66 -5.08
C GLY A 70 3.88 0.61 -4.48
N GLN A 71 4.61 1.34 -3.64
CA GLN A 71 4.17 2.63 -3.11
C GLN A 71 4.02 3.70 -4.21
N ALA A 72 4.99 3.80 -5.11
CA ALA A 72 4.96 4.75 -6.23
C ALA A 72 3.85 4.40 -7.25
N ALA A 73 3.52 3.10 -7.36
CA ALA A 73 2.42 2.61 -8.19
C ALA A 73 1.05 2.67 -7.48
N ASN A 74 1.01 3.05 -6.19
CA ASN A 74 -0.18 2.98 -5.32
C ASN A 74 -0.82 1.58 -5.26
N VAL A 75 0.03 0.54 -5.28
CA VAL A 75 -0.36 -0.87 -5.07
C VAL A 75 0.40 -1.38 -3.86
N TYR A 76 -0.28 -1.46 -2.74
CA TYR A 76 0.34 -1.78 -1.44
C TYR A 76 0.33 -3.26 -1.12
N GLN A 77 -0.64 -3.99 -1.66
CA GLN A 77 -0.86 -5.40 -1.36
C GLN A 77 -1.29 -6.16 -2.61
N THR A 78 -0.74 -7.36 -2.77
CA THR A 78 -1.20 -8.34 -3.75
C THR A 78 -1.00 -9.74 -3.18
N LYS A 79 -1.46 -10.77 -3.89
CA LYS A 79 -1.29 -12.16 -3.47
C LYS A 79 -0.21 -12.83 -4.30
N ILE A 80 0.44 -13.82 -3.72
CA ILE A 80 1.33 -14.72 -4.44
C ILE A 80 0.44 -15.70 -5.23
N ALA A 81 0.45 -15.61 -6.56
CA ALA A 81 -0.32 -16.48 -7.45
C ALA A 81 0.34 -17.85 -7.59
N SER A 82 1.65 -17.87 -7.78
CA SER A 82 2.44 -19.09 -7.84
C SER A 82 3.80 -18.88 -7.18
N ILE A 83 4.36 -19.95 -6.62
CA ILE A 83 5.72 -19.97 -6.05
C ILE A 83 6.28 -21.37 -6.22
N VAL A 84 7.58 -21.45 -6.56
CA VAL A 84 8.30 -22.71 -6.68
C VAL A 84 8.32 -23.45 -5.35
N PRO A 85 8.13 -24.80 -5.32
CA PRO A 85 8.10 -25.56 -4.07
C PRO A 85 9.35 -25.35 -3.22
N GLU A 86 9.16 -25.31 -1.90
CA GLU A 86 10.26 -25.17 -0.94
C GLU A 86 11.23 -26.35 -1.08
N GLY A 87 12.52 -26.09 -1.04
CA GLY A 87 13.57 -27.09 -1.23
C GLY A 87 14.00 -27.30 -2.68
N SER A 88 13.36 -26.65 -3.66
CA SER A 88 13.77 -26.73 -5.06
C SER A 88 15.06 -25.97 -5.31
N LEU A 89 15.93 -26.51 -6.14
CA LEU A 89 17.14 -25.85 -6.62
C LEU A 89 16.81 -24.98 -7.82
N VAL A 90 17.21 -23.73 -7.77
CA VAL A 90 17.01 -22.73 -8.84
C VAL A 90 18.35 -22.15 -9.28
N LYS A 91 18.42 -21.76 -10.55
CA LYS A 91 19.57 -21.05 -11.13
C LYS A 91 19.27 -19.55 -11.13
N GLU A 92 20.31 -18.75 -11.30
CA GLU A 92 20.14 -17.31 -11.51
C GLU A 92 19.24 -17.03 -12.72
N GLY A 93 18.26 -16.17 -12.55
CA GLY A 93 17.27 -15.81 -13.57
C GLY A 93 16.01 -16.69 -13.62
N ASP A 94 15.97 -17.83 -12.94
CA ASP A 94 14.79 -18.69 -12.88
C ASP A 94 13.63 -17.96 -12.16
N VAL A 95 12.42 -18.23 -12.60
CA VAL A 95 11.21 -17.67 -11.97
C VAL A 95 10.93 -18.41 -10.66
N ILE A 96 10.94 -17.68 -9.55
CA ILE A 96 10.66 -18.21 -8.21
C ILE A 96 9.21 -18.04 -7.83
N ALA A 97 8.63 -16.87 -8.11
CA ALA A 97 7.26 -16.58 -7.76
C ALA A 97 6.61 -15.65 -8.79
N GLU A 98 5.31 -15.76 -8.93
CA GLU A 98 4.48 -14.83 -9.67
C GLU A 98 3.42 -14.22 -8.74
N LEU A 99 3.26 -12.91 -8.83
CA LEU A 99 2.24 -12.19 -8.10
C LEU A 99 0.96 -12.07 -8.92
N ASP A 100 -0.18 -11.97 -8.22
CA ASP A 100 -1.47 -11.74 -8.86
C ASP A 100 -1.51 -10.34 -9.49
N LYS A 101 -1.68 -10.31 -10.81
CA LYS A 101 -1.71 -9.09 -11.62
C LYS A 101 -3.06 -8.35 -11.58
N ALA A 102 -4.13 -8.99 -11.09
CA ALA A 102 -5.47 -8.43 -11.18
C ALA A 102 -5.62 -7.05 -10.49
N PRO A 103 -5.14 -6.83 -9.24
CA PRO A 103 -5.22 -5.52 -8.61
C PRO A 103 -4.42 -4.44 -9.36
N ALA A 104 -3.25 -4.82 -9.86
CA ALA A 104 -2.39 -3.90 -10.62
C ALA A 104 -2.97 -3.58 -12.00
N ALA A 105 -3.63 -4.53 -12.67
CA ALA A 105 -4.32 -4.32 -13.94
C ALA A 105 -5.50 -3.35 -13.79
N THR A 106 -6.29 -3.48 -12.71
CA THR A 106 -7.37 -2.52 -12.40
C THR A 106 -6.80 -1.12 -12.17
N LYS A 107 -5.69 -1.02 -11.44
CA LYS A 107 -5.01 0.27 -11.22
C LYS A 107 -4.45 0.86 -12.50
N LEU A 108 -3.86 0.03 -13.38
CA LEU A 108 -3.36 0.45 -14.68
C LEU A 108 -4.48 1.03 -15.54
N ALA A 109 -5.65 0.38 -15.58
CA ALA A 109 -6.82 0.89 -16.31
C ALA A 109 -7.26 2.26 -15.79
N SER A 110 -7.35 2.44 -14.46
CA SER A 110 -7.66 3.72 -13.83
C SER A 110 -6.65 4.80 -14.21
N VAL A 111 -5.35 4.53 -14.05
CA VAL A 111 -4.29 5.50 -14.38
C VAL A 111 -4.29 5.86 -15.87
N THR A 112 -4.61 4.91 -16.74
CA THR A 112 -4.75 5.17 -18.17
C THR A 112 -5.89 6.14 -18.49
N LEU A 113 -7.04 5.98 -17.81
CA LEU A 113 -8.17 6.91 -17.93
C LEU A 113 -7.82 8.30 -17.37
N ASP A 114 -7.14 8.37 -16.24
CA ASP A 114 -6.67 9.63 -15.66
C ASP A 114 -5.70 10.36 -16.59
N LEU A 115 -4.81 9.62 -17.27
CA LEU A 115 -3.91 10.18 -18.29
C LEU A 115 -4.69 10.72 -19.48
N GLN A 116 -5.66 9.97 -20.00
CA GLN A 116 -6.50 10.45 -21.12
C GLN A 116 -7.25 11.73 -20.75
N LYS A 117 -7.78 11.81 -19.52
CA LYS A 117 -8.43 13.00 -19.02
C LYS A 117 -7.46 14.19 -18.95
N ALA A 118 -6.27 14.01 -18.37
CA ALA A 118 -5.26 15.05 -18.27
C ALA A 118 -4.79 15.51 -19.69
N GLN A 119 -4.70 14.59 -20.64
CA GLN A 119 -4.38 14.90 -22.04
C GLN A 119 -5.47 15.75 -22.69
N ALA A 120 -6.74 15.43 -22.47
CA ALA A 120 -7.87 16.21 -22.97
C ALA A 120 -7.90 17.61 -22.35
N GLU A 121 -7.67 17.72 -21.04
CA GLU A 121 -7.60 19.00 -20.32
C GLU A 121 -6.44 19.87 -20.84
N TYR A 122 -5.27 19.26 -21.09
CA TYR A 122 -4.13 19.96 -21.67
C TYR A 122 -4.46 20.51 -23.08
N THR A 123 -5.06 19.68 -23.94
CA THR A 123 -5.46 20.09 -25.29
C THR A 123 -6.50 21.21 -25.26
N THR A 124 -7.51 21.10 -24.39
CA THR A 124 -8.52 22.16 -24.21
C THR A 124 -7.88 23.46 -23.73
N ALA A 125 -7.03 23.41 -22.72
CA ALA A 125 -6.32 24.60 -22.22
C ALA A 125 -5.41 25.24 -23.27
N GLN A 126 -4.79 24.43 -24.15
CA GLN A 126 -3.98 24.89 -25.27
C GLN A 126 -4.83 25.67 -26.31
N LEU A 127 -5.99 25.08 -26.68
CA LEU A 127 -6.91 25.72 -27.63
C LEU A 127 -7.49 27.02 -27.06
N ASP A 128 -7.94 27.01 -25.80
CA ASP A 128 -8.47 28.19 -25.11
C ASP A 128 -7.42 29.30 -25.01
N SER A 129 -6.17 28.93 -24.65
CA SER A 129 -5.06 29.88 -24.59
C SER A 129 -4.76 30.49 -25.97
N THR A 130 -4.77 29.68 -27.01
CA THR A 130 -4.53 30.13 -28.38
C THR A 130 -5.63 31.11 -28.83
N LEU A 131 -6.90 30.78 -28.58
CA LEU A 131 -8.03 31.60 -28.93
C LEU A 131 -8.01 32.95 -28.20
N ASN A 132 -7.79 32.91 -26.86
CA ASN A 132 -7.75 34.11 -26.03
C ASN A 132 -6.57 35.04 -26.42
N LEU A 133 -5.42 34.48 -26.77
CA LEU A 133 -4.27 35.26 -27.23
C LEU A 133 -4.48 35.82 -28.64
N ALA A 134 -5.13 35.07 -29.53
CA ALA A 134 -5.51 35.57 -30.89
C ALA A 134 -6.45 36.78 -30.76
N GLN A 135 -7.48 36.67 -29.92
CA GLN A 135 -8.41 37.80 -29.66
C GLN A 135 -7.67 39.01 -29.09
N ALA A 136 -6.80 38.81 -28.08
CA ALA A 136 -6.06 39.92 -27.50
C ALA A 136 -5.08 40.59 -28.47
N ARG A 137 -4.51 39.84 -29.42
CA ARG A 137 -3.67 40.41 -30.49
C ARG A 137 -4.51 41.23 -31.44
N GLU A 138 -5.72 40.78 -31.80
CA GLU A 138 -6.63 41.50 -32.65
C GLU A 138 -7.13 42.80 -32.01
N ASP A 139 -7.41 42.78 -30.67
CA ASP A 139 -7.74 43.98 -29.91
C ASP A 139 -6.59 45.02 -29.94
N VAL A 140 -5.34 44.60 -29.87
CA VAL A 140 -4.16 45.48 -30.02
C VAL A 140 -4.11 46.05 -31.45
N ARG A 141 -4.27 45.20 -32.46
CA ARG A 141 -4.24 45.63 -33.87
C ARG A 141 -5.32 46.66 -34.18
N THR A 142 -6.55 46.40 -33.69
CA THR A 142 -7.67 47.35 -33.83
C THR A 142 -7.36 48.67 -33.13
N ALA A 143 -6.79 48.66 -31.92
CA ALA A 143 -6.39 49.86 -31.21
C ALA A 143 -5.23 50.61 -31.93
N GLU A 144 -4.32 49.91 -32.62
CA GLU A 144 -3.29 50.51 -33.45
C GLU A 144 -3.88 51.24 -34.67
N TYR A 145 -4.85 50.63 -35.34
CA TYR A 145 -5.57 51.29 -36.45
C TYR A 145 -6.34 52.53 -36.00
N VAL A 146 -7.04 52.46 -34.87
CA VAL A 146 -7.73 53.63 -34.28
C VAL A 146 -6.76 54.76 -33.94
N LEU A 147 -5.60 54.41 -33.36
CA LEU A 147 -4.59 55.43 -33.06
C LEU A 147 -4.07 56.10 -34.30
N GLU A 148 -3.82 55.35 -35.40
CA GLU A 148 -3.36 55.89 -36.68
C GLU A 148 -4.42 56.83 -37.27
N GLU A 149 -5.71 56.42 -37.28
CA GLU A 149 -6.86 57.27 -37.70
C GLU A 149 -6.89 58.58 -36.92
N LYS A 150 -6.80 58.55 -35.59
CA LYS A 150 -6.85 59.74 -34.75
C LYS A 150 -5.60 60.62 -34.91
N LYS A 151 -4.44 60.01 -35.21
CA LYS A 151 -3.23 60.74 -35.54
C LYS A 151 -3.39 61.54 -36.84
N LEU A 152 -3.94 60.90 -37.92
CA LEU A 152 -4.23 61.58 -39.15
C LEU A 152 -5.25 62.71 -38.96
N ALA A 153 -6.29 62.48 -38.17
CA ALA A 153 -7.30 63.53 -37.83
C ALA A 153 -6.68 64.71 -37.09
N LYS A 154 -5.74 64.43 -36.15
CA LYS A 154 -4.99 65.49 -35.45
C LYS A 154 -4.11 66.31 -36.40
N GLU A 155 -3.43 65.67 -37.36
CA GLU A 155 -2.62 66.34 -38.37
C GLU A 155 -3.48 67.23 -39.28
N GLN A 156 -4.65 66.75 -39.72
CA GLN A 156 -5.59 67.54 -40.51
C GLN A 156 -6.15 68.73 -39.76
N ALA A 157 -6.49 68.57 -38.50
CA ALA A 157 -6.99 69.63 -37.63
C ALA A 157 -5.98 70.76 -37.31
N LYS A 158 -4.70 70.59 -37.71
CA LYS A 158 -3.63 71.57 -37.43
C LYS A 158 -3.96 72.99 -37.96
N TYR A 159 -4.70 73.05 -39.03
CA TYR A 159 -5.06 74.33 -39.68
C TYR A 159 -6.49 74.81 -39.35
N GLU A 160 -7.17 74.10 -38.42
CA GLU A 160 -8.53 74.37 -38.01
C GLU A 160 -8.60 75.30 -36.77
N ALA A 161 -9.83 75.67 -36.36
CA ALA A 161 -10.07 76.47 -35.19
C ALA A 161 -9.48 75.85 -33.88
N PRO A 162 -9.04 76.64 -32.91
CA PRO A 162 -8.40 76.17 -31.69
C PRO A 162 -9.18 75.09 -30.90
N THR A 163 -10.52 75.19 -30.95
CA THR A 163 -11.42 74.21 -30.29
C THR A 163 -11.36 72.85 -30.98
N ILE A 164 -11.38 72.81 -32.36
CA ILE A 164 -11.27 71.61 -33.15
C ILE A 164 -9.91 70.95 -32.95
N ARG A 165 -8.81 71.70 -32.98
CA ARG A 165 -7.49 71.22 -32.67
C ARG A 165 -7.38 70.55 -31.30
N ARG A 166 -7.92 71.19 -30.28
CA ARG A 166 -7.91 70.65 -28.90
C ARG A 166 -8.73 69.39 -28.81
N GLN A 167 -9.87 69.26 -29.48
CA GLN A 167 -10.68 68.06 -29.55
C GLN A 167 -9.90 66.90 -30.19
N ALA A 168 -9.30 67.13 -31.37
CA ALA A 168 -8.51 66.11 -32.07
C ALA A 168 -7.31 65.65 -31.21
N GLU A 169 -6.67 66.54 -30.47
CA GLU A 169 -5.60 66.20 -29.55
C GLU A 169 -6.09 65.31 -28.39
N ILE A 170 -7.22 65.61 -27.78
CA ILE A 170 -7.83 64.78 -26.72
C ILE A 170 -8.20 63.43 -27.27
N ASP A 171 -8.74 63.32 -28.47
CA ASP A 171 -9.15 62.05 -29.09
C ASP A 171 -7.93 61.19 -29.45
N TRP A 172 -6.83 61.81 -29.89
CA TRP A 172 -5.55 61.09 -30.11
C TRP A 172 -4.98 60.57 -28.79
N GLU A 173 -4.93 61.41 -27.70
CA GLU A 173 -4.49 60.96 -26.39
C GLU A 173 -5.32 59.82 -25.81
N LYS A 174 -6.67 59.83 -26.04
CA LYS A 174 -7.53 58.72 -25.66
C LYS A 174 -7.18 57.43 -26.40
N ALA A 175 -6.95 57.51 -27.74
CA ALA A 175 -6.57 56.37 -28.52
C ALA A 175 -5.19 55.79 -28.11
N GLU A 176 -4.21 56.65 -27.78
CA GLU A 176 -2.91 56.26 -27.25
C GLU A 176 -3.05 55.48 -25.93
N ARG A 177 -3.88 56.00 -25.00
CA ARG A 177 -4.14 55.32 -23.71
C ARG A 177 -4.89 53.98 -23.93
N ALA A 178 -5.82 53.92 -24.89
CA ALA A 178 -6.52 52.70 -25.25
C ALA A 178 -5.56 51.62 -25.78
N LEU A 179 -4.66 52.03 -26.70
CA LEU A 179 -3.61 51.11 -27.20
C LEU A 179 -2.69 50.61 -26.08
N ALA A 180 -2.26 51.49 -25.19
CA ALA A 180 -1.43 51.12 -24.04
C ALA A 180 -2.18 50.13 -23.12
N GLN A 181 -3.48 50.31 -22.96
CA GLN A 181 -4.33 49.38 -22.17
C GLN A 181 -4.46 48.02 -22.87
N SER A 182 -4.71 47.98 -24.19
CA SER A 182 -4.78 46.72 -24.96
C SER A 182 -3.47 45.95 -24.92
N LYS A 183 -2.32 46.64 -25.01
CA LYS A 183 -1.00 46.01 -24.86
C LYS A 183 -0.78 45.41 -23.45
N ARG A 184 -1.19 46.11 -22.39
CA ARG A 184 -1.15 45.55 -21.04
C ARG A 184 -2.07 44.34 -20.87
N ASN A 185 -3.26 44.38 -21.47
CA ASN A 185 -4.19 43.25 -21.46
C ASN A 185 -3.61 42.02 -22.16
N LEU A 186 -2.95 42.21 -23.33
CA LEU A 186 -2.26 41.13 -24.04
C LEU A 186 -1.14 40.53 -23.18
N ASP A 187 -0.29 41.34 -22.52
CA ASP A 187 0.74 40.88 -21.63
C ASP A 187 0.16 40.06 -20.46
N THR A 188 -0.91 40.56 -19.86
CA THR A 188 -1.61 39.86 -18.76
C THR A 188 -2.18 38.52 -19.23
N LYS A 189 -2.89 38.48 -20.36
CA LYS A 189 -3.42 37.26 -20.96
C LYS A 189 -2.32 36.25 -21.32
N THR A 190 -1.17 36.76 -21.81
CA THR A 190 0.00 35.91 -22.11
C THR A 190 0.53 35.26 -20.84
N LYS A 191 0.68 36.01 -19.75
CA LYS A 191 1.12 35.49 -18.45
C LYS A 191 0.12 34.46 -17.88
N GLN A 192 -1.19 34.73 -18.00
CA GLN A 192 -2.25 33.81 -17.59
C GLN A 192 -2.21 32.51 -18.42
N ALA A 193 -2.04 32.60 -19.74
CA ALA A 193 -1.93 31.44 -20.61
C ALA A 193 -0.71 30.57 -20.25
N VAL A 194 0.46 31.18 -20.03
CA VAL A 194 1.67 30.47 -19.60
C VAL A 194 1.45 29.77 -18.26
N ALA A 195 0.87 30.45 -17.28
CA ALA A 195 0.60 29.87 -15.96
C ALA A 195 -0.38 28.70 -16.05
N LYS A 196 -1.47 28.83 -16.84
CA LYS A 196 -2.45 27.77 -17.08
C LYS A 196 -1.79 26.57 -17.76
N MET A 197 -1.03 26.79 -18.82
CA MET A 197 -0.33 25.72 -19.55
C MET A 197 0.70 25.01 -18.67
N SER A 198 1.42 25.75 -17.83
CA SER A 198 2.35 25.17 -16.85
C SER A 198 1.64 24.26 -15.85
N SER A 199 0.49 24.69 -15.33
CA SER A 199 -0.30 23.91 -14.37
C SER A 199 -0.84 22.60 -14.99
N VAL A 200 -1.50 22.68 -16.15
CA VAL A 200 -2.06 21.48 -16.79
C VAL A 200 -0.96 20.58 -17.36
N GLY A 201 0.15 21.17 -17.79
CA GLY A 201 1.34 20.42 -18.23
C GLY A 201 1.98 19.62 -17.09
N ALA A 202 2.05 20.21 -15.88
CA ALA A 202 2.53 19.52 -14.70
C ALA A 202 1.60 18.34 -14.30
N ASP A 203 0.28 18.53 -14.40
CA ASP A 203 -0.68 17.45 -14.16
C ASP A 203 -0.55 16.31 -15.18
N LEU A 204 -0.42 16.63 -16.46
CA LEU A 204 -0.17 15.66 -17.52
C LEU A 204 1.12 14.87 -17.25
N GLY A 205 2.21 15.56 -16.92
CA GLY A 205 3.49 14.93 -16.58
C GLY A 205 3.40 14.02 -15.36
N ARG A 206 2.60 14.40 -14.36
CA ARG A 206 2.33 13.55 -13.18
C ARG A 206 1.61 12.26 -13.59
N GLN A 207 0.58 12.32 -14.43
CA GLN A 207 -0.13 11.12 -14.88
C GLN A 207 0.72 10.22 -15.77
N GLN A 208 1.60 10.80 -16.60
CA GLN A 208 2.58 10.04 -17.37
C GLN A 208 3.56 9.28 -16.46
N ASN A 209 4.05 9.94 -15.41
CA ASN A 209 4.91 9.30 -14.41
C ASN A 209 4.18 8.18 -13.66
N ASN A 210 2.91 8.40 -13.27
CA ASN A 210 2.09 7.38 -12.63
C ASN A 210 1.92 6.15 -13.53
N LEU A 211 1.66 6.36 -14.83
CA LEU A 211 1.56 5.26 -15.80
C LEU A 211 2.89 4.51 -15.92
N SER A 212 4.01 5.22 -16.04
CA SER A 212 5.33 4.59 -16.10
C SER A 212 5.64 3.77 -14.86
N ASN A 213 5.31 4.29 -13.68
CA ASN A 213 5.54 3.59 -12.41
C ASN A 213 4.72 2.31 -12.31
N ILE A 214 3.43 2.34 -12.64
CA ILE A 214 2.59 1.13 -12.59
C ILE A 214 3.02 0.10 -13.65
N GLN A 215 3.42 0.54 -14.84
CA GLN A 215 3.92 -0.37 -15.89
C GLN A 215 5.21 -1.07 -15.46
N LYS A 216 6.17 -0.34 -14.91
CA LYS A 216 7.42 -0.91 -14.36
C LYS A 216 7.11 -1.89 -13.24
N PHE A 217 6.25 -1.50 -12.30
CA PHE A 217 5.85 -2.33 -11.18
C PHE A 217 5.21 -3.65 -11.63
N ILE A 218 4.33 -3.63 -12.64
CA ILE A 218 3.71 -4.85 -13.21
C ILE A 218 4.75 -5.72 -13.91
N GLY A 219 5.74 -5.12 -14.56
CA GLY A 219 6.85 -5.85 -15.20
C GLY A 219 7.64 -6.71 -14.20
N ASP A 220 7.74 -6.26 -12.96
CA ASP A 220 8.49 -6.95 -11.90
C ASP A 220 7.65 -7.99 -11.13
N PHE A 221 6.38 -8.25 -11.53
CA PHE A 221 5.52 -9.25 -10.87
C PHE A 221 5.99 -10.68 -11.04
N THR A 222 6.86 -10.92 -12.00
CA THR A 222 7.58 -12.18 -12.14
C THR A 222 8.89 -12.09 -11.40
N VAL A 223 8.91 -12.63 -10.18
CA VAL A 223 10.07 -12.60 -9.28
C VAL A 223 11.08 -13.66 -9.71
N LYS A 224 12.29 -13.21 -10.03
CA LYS A 224 13.38 -14.08 -10.49
C LYS A 224 14.44 -14.27 -9.42
N ALA A 225 15.15 -15.41 -9.50
CA ALA A 225 16.29 -15.71 -8.64
C ALA A 225 17.45 -14.75 -8.91
N PRO A 226 17.96 -14.02 -7.92
CA PRO A 226 19.15 -13.17 -8.07
C PRO A 226 20.47 -13.96 -8.02
N ALA A 227 20.43 -15.20 -7.54
CA ALA A 227 21.58 -16.10 -7.45
C ALA A 227 21.11 -17.57 -7.47
N PRO A 228 21.98 -18.54 -7.81
CA PRO A 228 21.63 -19.94 -7.68
C PRO A 228 21.53 -20.33 -6.20
N GLY A 229 20.63 -21.25 -5.86
CA GLY A 229 20.44 -21.73 -4.50
C GLY A 229 19.18 -22.57 -4.32
N MET A 230 18.91 -22.96 -3.10
CA MET A 230 17.70 -23.70 -2.73
C MET A 230 16.64 -22.72 -2.20
N VAL A 231 15.41 -22.84 -2.68
CA VAL A 231 14.31 -21.95 -2.25
C VAL A 231 13.86 -22.31 -0.84
N ILE A 232 13.94 -21.35 0.10
CA ILE A 232 13.39 -21.47 1.45
C ILE A 232 12.35 -20.36 1.64
N TYR A 233 11.13 -20.75 2.05
CA TYR A 233 10.06 -19.81 2.29
C TYR A 233 10.28 -18.97 3.54
N LEU A 234 10.08 -17.67 3.42
CA LEU A 234 10.04 -16.79 4.58
C LEU A 234 8.79 -17.04 5.42
N ARG A 235 8.91 -16.80 6.72
CA ARG A 235 7.76 -16.76 7.62
C ARG A 235 7.20 -15.34 7.69
N ASP A 236 5.89 -15.26 7.64
CA ASP A 236 5.16 -14.02 7.92
C ASP A 236 5.24 -13.70 9.43
N TRP A 237 4.88 -12.50 9.82
CA TRP A 237 4.79 -12.06 11.22
C TRP A 237 3.95 -13.01 12.12
N ASN A 238 2.98 -13.72 11.54
CA ASN A 238 2.18 -14.77 12.18
C ASN A 238 2.92 -16.12 12.36
N GLY A 239 4.18 -16.22 11.99
CA GLY A 239 4.95 -17.47 12.01
C GLY A 239 4.59 -18.46 10.89
N LYS A 240 3.61 -18.14 10.04
CA LYS A 240 3.19 -18.97 8.91
C LYS A 240 4.15 -18.76 7.71
N LYS A 241 4.53 -19.84 7.03
CA LYS A 241 5.35 -19.75 5.83
C LYS A 241 4.58 -19.07 4.68
N LYS A 242 5.23 -18.15 3.98
CA LYS A 242 4.69 -17.51 2.79
C LYS A 242 4.61 -18.53 1.65
N GLY A 243 3.42 -18.80 1.15
CA GLY A 243 3.18 -19.74 0.04
C GLY A 243 2.15 -19.17 -0.93
N VAL A 244 1.64 -20.02 -1.81
CA VAL A 244 0.55 -19.65 -2.73
C VAL A 244 -0.65 -19.10 -1.96
N GLY A 245 -1.18 -17.96 -2.39
CA GLY A 245 -2.30 -17.26 -1.74
C GLY A 245 -1.90 -16.36 -0.56
N SER A 246 -0.63 -16.39 -0.12
CA SER A 246 -0.14 -15.46 0.91
C SER A 246 -0.11 -14.03 0.40
N GLN A 247 -0.34 -13.06 1.30
CA GLN A 247 -0.24 -11.65 0.98
C GLN A 247 1.21 -11.22 0.81
N TRP A 248 1.47 -10.51 -0.28
CA TRP A 248 2.67 -9.73 -0.46
C TRP A 248 2.37 -8.26 -0.14
N ASN A 249 3.28 -7.60 0.58
CA ASN A 249 3.16 -6.21 0.98
C ASN A 249 4.36 -5.40 0.46
N ALA A 250 4.10 -4.17 0.01
CA ALA A 250 5.14 -3.28 -0.51
C ALA A 250 6.19 -2.86 0.54
N TRP A 251 5.88 -2.99 1.84
CA TRP A 251 6.81 -2.71 2.95
C TRP A 251 7.68 -3.91 3.32
N GLU A 252 7.17 -5.12 3.14
CA GLU A 252 7.87 -6.36 3.39
C GLU A 252 7.93 -7.16 2.08
N ASN A 253 8.74 -6.69 1.14
CA ASN A 253 8.78 -7.21 -0.21
C ASN A 253 9.57 -8.51 -0.38
N SER A 254 10.12 -9.08 0.69
CA SER A 254 10.83 -10.35 0.63
C SER A 254 9.86 -11.53 0.49
N VAL A 255 10.12 -12.40 -0.48
CA VAL A 255 9.29 -13.58 -0.83
C VAL A 255 9.92 -14.88 -0.32
N ALA A 256 11.19 -15.06 -0.58
CA ALA A 256 11.95 -16.27 -0.22
C ALA A 256 13.41 -15.92 0.08
N THR A 257 14.15 -16.90 0.57
CA THR A 257 15.61 -16.82 0.73
C THR A 257 16.28 -17.95 -0.02
N LEU A 258 17.47 -17.67 -0.56
CA LEU A 258 18.34 -18.63 -1.23
C LEU A 258 19.62 -18.76 -0.40
N PRO A 259 19.75 -19.79 0.45
CA PRO A 259 21.03 -20.08 1.09
C PRO A 259 22.06 -20.50 0.06
N ASP A 260 23.30 -20.10 0.31
CA ASP A 260 24.48 -20.60 -0.41
C ASP A 260 24.69 -22.08 -0.03
N LEU A 261 24.81 -22.96 -1.02
CA LEU A 261 24.91 -24.42 -0.85
C LEU A 261 26.36 -24.84 -0.73
#